data_5b681a831e3ea0ffb2bd7a6b4920bf7d
#
_entry.id   5b681a831e3ea0ffb2bd7a6b4920bf7d
#
_cell.length_a   1.000
_cell.length_b   1.000
_cell.length_c   1.000
_cell.angle_alpha   90.00
_cell.angle_beta   90.00
_cell.angle_gamma   90.00
#
_symmetry.space_group_name_H-M   'P 1'
#
loop_
_entity.id
_entity.type
_entity.pdbx_description
1 polymer ?
#
loop_
_entity_poly.entity_id
_entity_poly.type
_entity_poly.pdbx_seq_one_letter_code
_entity_poly.pdbx_strand_id
1 'polypeptide(L)'
;KLLLEATLEVIRKGYIVGIQDMGAAGISCSTTEMSAKGNHGMEINLDKVPLRETGMTAYEIMLSESQERMLVVAKKEFEKEIKEVFEKWDLHCETIGVVTKDRKVKINYQGALKADLDPYDLVLGGGAPQYDRETKRPAYLDETNKFDKNTLPVPSDLKSAVLKVLSSPVIASKKWVYRQYDSMVRTNTVLGPGMSDAAVLYIKETN
;
A
#
# COMPACT_ATOMS: atom_id res chain seq x y z
N LYS A 1 10.22 -0.74 -10.83
CA LYS A 1 10.24 -1.34 -12.18
C LYS A 1 10.75 -2.78 -12.15
N LEU A 2 11.91 -3.07 -11.53
CA LEU A 2 12.49 -4.42 -11.49
C LEU A 2 11.53 -5.45 -10.86
N LEU A 3 10.92 -5.13 -9.72
CA LEU A 3 9.95 -6.00 -9.06
C LEU A 3 8.76 -6.33 -9.97
N LEU A 4 8.25 -5.35 -10.71
CA LEU A 4 7.17 -5.56 -11.68
C LEU A 4 7.55 -6.57 -12.77
N GLU A 5 8.74 -6.40 -13.37
CA GLU A 5 9.21 -7.29 -14.43
C GLU A 5 9.45 -8.72 -13.92
N ALA A 6 10.10 -8.86 -12.76
CA ALA A 6 10.31 -10.17 -12.13
C ALA A 6 8.97 -10.85 -11.79
N THR A 7 8.02 -10.10 -11.23
CA THR A 7 6.68 -10.61 -10.90
C THR A 7 5.96 -11.09 -12.15
N LEU A 8 5.96 -10.31 -13.23
CA LEU A 8 5.34 -10.71 -14.48
C LEU A 8 5.99 -11.96 -15.07
N GLU A 9 7.32 -12.12 -14.92
CA GLU A 9 8.03 -13.31 -15.39
C GLU A 9 7.59 -14.56 -14.64
N VAL A 10 7.54 -14.55 -13.30
CA VAL A 10 7.13 -15.74 -12.53
C VAL A 10 5.65 -16.08 -12.72
N ILE A 11 4.78 -15.07 -12.93
CA ILE A 11 3.37 -15.29 -13.27
C ILE A 11 3.25 -16.00 -14.62
N ARG A 12 3.91 -15.49 -15.66
CA ARG A 12 3.88 -16.09 -17.02
C ARG A 12 4.40 -17.52 -17.05
N LYS A 13 5.39 -17.83 -16.22
CA LYS A 13 5.94 -19.18 -16.08
C LYS A 13 5.02 -20.13 -15.28
N GLY A 14 4.00 -19.60 -14.63
CA GLY A 14 3.06 -20.38 -13.84
C GLY A 14 3.66 -20.99 -12.56
N TYR A 15 4.71 -20.39 -12.01
CA TYR A 15 5.45 -20.90 -10.86
C TYR A 15 4.77 -20.60 -9.54
N ILE A 16 3.84 -19.66 -9.51
CA ILE A 16 3.19 -19.18 -8.30
C ILE A 16 1.72 -19.55 -8.25
N VAL A 17 1.18 -19.62 -7.03
CA VAL A 17 -0.25 -19.86 -6.73
C VAL A 17 -0.95 -18.56 -6.42
N GLY A 18 -0.25 -17.65 -5.73
CA GLY A 18 -0.78 -16.35 -5.35
C GLY A 18 0.31 -15.36 -5.02
N ILE A 19 -0.04 -14.10 -5.02
CA ILE A 19 0.85 -12.99 -4.68
C ILE A 19 0.04 -11.87 -4.03
N GLN A 20 0.62 -11.26 -3.02
CA GLN A 20 0.04 -10.17 -2.24
C GLN A 20 1.11 -9.14 -1.94
N ASP A 21 0.78 -7.85 -2.04
CA ASP A 21 1.66 -6.80 -1.56
C ASP A 21 1.71 -6.78 -0.02
N MET A 22 2.80 -6.26 0.52
CA MET A 22 2.98 -6.04 1.94
C MET A 22 2.78 -4.54 2.22
N GLY A 23 1.52 -4.09 2.13
CA GLY A 23 1.11 -2.73 2.46
C GLY A 23 1.05 -2.50 3.97
N ALA A 24 -0.01 -1.84 4.42
CA ALA A 24 -0.24 -1.58 5.85
C ALA A 24 -0.12 -2.86 6.69
N ALA A 25 0.57 -2.76 7.81
CA ALA A 25 0.90 -3.89 8.70
C ALA A 25 1.78 -5.01 8.08
N GLY A 26 2.45 -4.74 6.97
CA GLY A 26 3.53 -5.56 6.43
C GLY A 26 3.20 -7.04 6.23
N ILE A 27 3.98 -7.93 6.86
CA ILE A 27 3.79 -9.39 6.78
C ILE A 27 2.47 -9.83 7.41
N SER A 28 2.00 -9.14 8.45
CA SER A 28 0.72 -9.47 9.13
C SER A 28 -0.45 -9.39 8.17
N CYS A 29 -0.57 -8.29 7.42
CA CYS A 29 -1.64 -8.10 6.44
C CYS A 29 -1.58 -9.18 5.35
N SER A 30 -0.45 -9.31 4.68
CA SER A 30 -0.32 -10.22 3.53
C SER A 30 -0.54 -11.69 3.90
N THR A 31 -0.02 -12.17 5.04
CA THR A 31 -0.20 -13.56 5.49
C THR A 31 -1.65 -13.85 5.88
N THR A 32 -2.31 -12.95 6.61
CA THR A 32 -3.70 -13.17 7.04
C THR A 32 -4.68 -13.08 5.88
N GLU A 33 -4.53 -12.09 5.00
CA GLU A 33 -5.40 -11.95 3.83
C GLU A 33 -5.26 -13.13 2.86
N MET A 34 -4.04 -13.54 2.54
CA MET A 34 -3.82 -14.70 1.66
C MET A 34 -4.31 -16.00 2.29
N SER A 35 -4.10 -16.20 3.59
CA SER A 35 -4.58 -17.37 4.32
C SER A 35 -6.12 -17.43 4.33
N ALA A 36 -6.78 -16.33 4.69
CA ALA A 36 -8.23 -16.25 4.70
C ALA A 36 -8.83 -16.46 3.31
N LYS A 37 -8.31 -15.78 2.28
CA LYS A 37 -8.77 -15.90 0.89
C LYS A 37 -8.53 -17.29 0.31
N GLY A 38 -7.39 -17.89 0.64
CA GLY A 38 -7.03 -19.24 0.18
C GLY A 38 -7.66 -20.38 1.00
N ASN A 39 -8.28 -20.06 2.15
CA ASN A 39 -8.79 -21.04 3.12
C ASN A 39 -7.71 -22.05 3.59
N HIS A 40 -6.50 -21.56 3.79
CA HIS A 40 -5.33 -22.32 4.23
C HIS A 40 -4.61 -21.57 5.37
N GLY A 41 -3.79 -22.29 6.13
CA GLY A 41 -2.90 -21.67 7.11
C GLY A 41 -1.54 -21.35 6.51
N MET A 42 -0.72 -20.68 7.32
CA MET A 42 0.69 -20.44 7.03
C MET A 42 1.51 -20.60 8.30
N GLU A 43 2.69 -21.19 8.16
CA GLU A 43 3.69 -21.21 9.20
C GLU A 43 4.88 -20.38 8.74
N ILE A 44 5.11 -19.26 9.42
CA ILE A 44 6.12 -18.27 9.10
C ILE A 44 7.25 -18.33 10.12
N ASN A 45 8.48 -18.32 9.64
CA ASN A 45 9.68 -18.21 10.47
C ASN A 45 10.32 -16.84 10.24
N LEU A 46 10.20 -15.96 11.24
CA LEU A 46 10.71 -14.59 11.16
C LEU A 46 12.24 -14.52 11.19
N ASP A 47 12.95 -15.55 11.64
CA ASP A 47 14.41 -15.61 11.57
C ASP A 47 14.94 -15.61 10.13
N LYS A 48 14.07 -15.95 9.17
CA LYS A 48 14.38 -15.96 7.73
C LYS A 48 14.01 -14.67 7.00
N VAL A 49 13.33 -13.75 7.68
CA VAL A 49 12.94 -12.48 7.07
C VAL A 49 14.16 -11.55 7.00
N PRO A 50 14.53 -11.05 5.82
CA PRO A 50 15.61 -10.08 5.70
C PRO A 50 15.28 -8.77 6.43
N LEU A 51 16.13 -8.38 7.36
CA LEU A 51 15.98 -7.19 8.18
C LEU A 51 17.06 -6.16 7.85
N ARG A 52 16.71 -4.88 7.90
CA ARG A 52 17.68 -3.77 7.79
C ARG A 52 18.19 -3.32 9.15
N GLU A 53 17.39 -3.54 10.20
CA GLU A 53 17.70 -3.19 11.59
C GLU A 53 17.98 -4.43 12.41
N THR A 54 18.84 -4.30 13.40
CA THR A 54 19.15 -5.35 14.37
C THR A 54 18.29 -5.23 15.63
N GLY A 55 18.05 -6.35 16.30
CA GLY A 55 17.35 -6.35 17.58
C GLY A 55 15.83 -6.17 17.49
N MET A 56 15.25 -6.30 16.31
CA MET A 56 13.80 -6.22 16.12
C MET A 56 13.08 -7.37 16.83
N THR A 57 11.97 -7.06 17.47
CA THR A 57 11.04 -8.03 18.05
C THR A 57 10.17 -8.69 16.98
N ALA A 58 9.57 -9.83 17.30
CA ALA A 58 8.63 -10.50 16.37
C ALA A 58 7.48 -9.55 15.94
N TYR A 59 6.98 -8.75 16.86
CA TYR A 59 5.91 -7.79 16.60
C TYR A 59 6.35 -6.71 15.60
N GLU A 60 7.53 -6.13 15.79
CA GLU A 60 8.08 -5.13 14.88
C GLU A 60 8.35 -5.70 13.49
N ILE A 61 8.88 -6.93 13.39
CA ILE A 61 9.10 -7.59 12.09
C ILE A 61 7.78 -7.83 11.35
N MET A 62 6.74 -8.29 12.05
CA MET A 62 5.44 -8.56 11.46
C MET A 62 4.74 -7.31 10.94
N LEU A 63 4.89 -6.16 11.64
CA LEU A 63 4.26 -4.89 11.29
C LEU A 63 5.14 -3.98 10.43
N SER A 64 6.41 -4.31 10.27
CA SER A 64 7.36 -3.50 9.51
C SER A 64 6.89 -3.32 8.07
N GLU A 65 6.91 -2.08 7.62
CA GLU A 65 6.64 -1.71 6.23
C GLU A 65 7.94 -1.30 5.51
N SER A 66 8.06 -1.72 4.27
CA SER A 66 9.08 -1.25 3.33
C SER A 66 8.45 -1.21 1.96
N GLN A 67 8.81 -0.20 1.19
CA GLN A 67 8.32 -0.07 -0.18
C GLN A 67 8.69 -1.28 -1.04
N GLU A 68 7.79 -1.64 -1.95
CA GLU A 68 8.05 -2.64 -2.99
C GLU A 68 8.32 -4.06 -2.46
N ARG A 69 7.67 -4.48 -1.37
CA ARG A 69 7.70 -5.88 -0.91
C ARG A 69 6.44 -6.63 -1.33
N MET A 70 6.65 -7.88 -1.71
CA MET A 70 5.57 -8.80 -2.09
C MET A 70 5.72 -10.12 -1.34
N LEU A 71 4.58 -10.69 -0.90
CA LEU A 71 4.51 -12.07 -0.42
C LEU A 71 4.03 -12.97 -1.57
N VAL A 72 4.81 -14.00 -1.88
CA VAL A 72 4.53 -14.93 -2.97
C VAL A 72 4.28 -16.32 -2.41
N VAL A 73 3.17 -16.93 -2.78
CA VAL A 73 2.92 -18.36 -2.56
C VAL A 73 3.40 -19.12 -3.80
N ALA A 74 4.53 -19.77 -3.64
CA ALA A 74 5.19 -20.55 -4.68
C ALA A 74 4.67 -21.99 -4.73
N LYS A 75 4.65 -22.60 -5.90
CA LYS A 75 4.61 -24.05 -6.02
C LYS A 75 5.96 -24.62 -5.58
N LYS A 76 5.93 -25.61 -4.72
CA LYS A 76 7.13 -26.14 -4.04
C LYS A 76 8.23 -26.58 -5.02
N GLU A 77 7.84 -27.17 -6.13
CA GLU A 77 8.75 -27.65 -7.18
C GLU A 77 9.49 -26.55 -7.93
N PHE A 78 9.06 -25.29 -7.83
CA PHE A 78 9.66 -24.15 -8.54
C PHE A 78 10.34 -23.13 -7.61
N GLU A 79 10.59 -23.52 -6.35
CA GLU A 79 11.23 -22.59 -5.38
C GLU A 79 12.58 -22.05 -5.89
N LYS A 80 13.39 -22.93 -6.46
CA LYS A 80 14.71 -22.60 -6.97
C LYS A 80 14.61 -21.65 -8.18
N GLU A 81 13.77 -22.01 -9.14
CA GLU A 81 13.55 -21.22 -10.37
C GLU A 81 13.01 -19.83 -10.08
N ILE A 82 12.15 -19.70 -9.06
CA ILE A 82 11.64 -18.40 -8.61
C ILE A 82 12.79 -17.55 -8.06
N LYS A 83 13.65 -18.10 -7.20
CA LYS A 83 14.82 -17.38 -6.66
C LYS A 83 15.74 -16.93 -7.79
N GLU A 84 16.03 -17.80 -8.78
CA GLU A 84 16.83 -17.46 -9.95
C GLU A 84 16.23 -16.32 -10.79
N VAL A 85 14.88 -16.26 -10.92
CA VAL A 85 14.23 -15.15 -11.61
C VAL A 85 14.42 -13.84 -10.86
N PHE A 86 14.19 -13.82 -9.54
CA PHE A 86 14.37 -12.59 -8.77
C PHE A 86 15.83 -12.14 -8.71
N GLU A 87 16.78 -13.07 -8.58
CA GLU A 87 18.22 -12.78 -8.63
C GLU A 87 18.65 -12.19 -9.98
N LYS A 88 18.14 -12.73 -11.09
CA LYS A 88 18.34 -12.17 -12.44
C LYS A 88 17.94 -10.69 -12.53
N TRP A 89 16.93 -10.28 -11.78
CA TRP A 89 16.45 -8.90 -11.73
C TRP A 89 17.08 -8.08 -10.59
N ASP A 90 18.16 -8.58 -9.97
CA ASP A 90 18.85 -7.93 -8.84
C ASP A 90 17.91 -7.66 -7.66
N LEU A 91 17.04 -8.63 -7.38
CA LEU A 91 16.05 -8.57 -6.30
C LEU A 91 16.28 -9.69 -5.29
N HIS A 92 16.15 -9.33 -4.03
CA HIS A 92 16.23 -10.28 -2.92
C HIS A 92 14.96 -11.13 -2.82
N CYS A 93 15.11 -12.45 -2.63
CA CYS A 93 14.00 -13.39 -2.51
C CYS A 93 14.31 -14.47 -1.47
N GLU A 94 13.52 -14.50 -0.40
CA GLU A 94 13.71 -15.46 0.68
C GLU A 94 12.47 -16.30 0.95
N THR A 95 12.69 -17.57 1.30
CA THR A 95 11.62 -18.49 1.70
C THR A 95 11.41 -18.36 3.21
N ILE A 96 10.37 -17.65 3.60
CA ILE A 96 10.10 -17.31 5.01
C ILE A 96 9.12 -18.28 5.70
N GLY A 97 8.48 -19.19 4.96
CA GLY A 97 7.50 -20.09 5.55
C GLY A 97 6.88 -21.06 4.56
N VAL A 98 5.85 -21.75 5.02
CA VAL A 98 5.10 -22.74 4.24
C VAL A 98 3.59 -22.56 4.43
N VAL A 99 2.82 -22.91 3.40
CA VAL A 99 1.36 -22.99 3.48
C VAL A 99 0.96 -24.29 4.13
N THR A 100 0.01 -24.25 5.07
CA THR A 100 -0.48 -25.39 5.84
C THR A 100 -1.97 -25.63 5.60
N LYS A 101 -2.49 -26.79 6.05
CA LYS A 101 -3.90 -27.15 5.89
C LYS A 101 -4.77 -26.82 7.10
N ASP A 102 -4.17 -26.37 8.19
CA ASP A 102 -4.83 -26.21 9.50
C ASP A 102 -5.58 -24.87 9.66
N ARG A 103 -5.56 -24.02 8.64
CA ARG A 103 -6.22 -22.70 8.62
C ARG A 103 -5.78 -21.75 9.72
N LYS A 104 -4.55 -21.94 10.26
CA LYS A 104 -3.95 -21.09 11.27
C LYS A 104 -2.73 -20.38 10.71
N VAL A 105 -2.56 -19.12 11.11
CA VAL A 105 -1.31 -18.40 10.88
C VAL A 105 -0.45 -18.53 12.13
N LYS A 106 0.64 -19.27 11.99
CA LYS A 106 1.62 -19.51 13.05
C LYS A 106 2.89 -18.73 12.77
N ILE A 107 3.34 -18.00 13.76
CA ILE A 107 4.53 -17.15 13.66
C ILE A 107 5.58 -17.67 14.64
N ASN A 108 6.70 -18.11 14.10
CA ASN A 108 7.87 -18.57 14.87
C ASN A 108 8.98 -17.52 14.82
N TYR A 109 9.64 -17.29 15.93
CA TYR A 109 10.80 -16.41 16.04
C TYR A 109 11.71 -16.86 17.19
N GLN A 110 13.01 -16.99 16.90
CA GLN A 110 14.03 -17.42 17.86
C GLN A 110 13.65 -18.75 18.56
N GLY A 111 13.21 -19.73 17.75
CA GLY A 111 12.85 -21.05 18.24
C GLY A 111 11.55 -21.13 19.06
N ALA A 112 10.80 -20.03 19.19
CA ALA A 112 9.55 -19.98 19.94
C ALA A 112 8.36 -19.59 19.06
N LEU A 113 7.20 -20.19 19.30
CA LEU A 113 5.92 -19.79 18.73
C LEU A 113 5.50 -18.45 19.35
N LYS A 114 5.36 -17.40 18.54
CA LYS A 114 4.99 -16.04 18.96
C LYS A 114 3.53 -15.72 18.75
N ALA A 115 2.91 -16.35 17.75
CA ALA A 115 1.47 -16.22 17.48
C ALA A 115 0.91 -17.50 16.86
N ASP A 116 -0.33 -17.82 17.21
CA ASP A 116 -1.17 -18.86 16.59
C ASP A 116 -2.60 -18.31 16.55
N LEU A 117 -3.02 -17.84 15.37
CA LEU A 117 -4.27 -17.10 15.24
C LEU A 117 -5.08 -17.57 14.03
N ASP A 118 -6.38 -17.31 14.08
CA ASP A 118 -7.26 -17.49 12.95
C ASP A 118 -7.14 -16.25 12.03
N PRO A 119 -6.73 -16.40 10.79
CA PRO A 119 -6.58 -15.26 9.88
C PRO A 119 -7.90 -14.51 9.64
N TYR A 120 -9.05 -15.16 9.76
CA TYR A 120 -10.35 -14.52 9.59
C TYR A 120 -10.63 -13.45 10.63
N ASP A 121 -10.07 -13.54 11.83
CA ASP A 121 -10.27 -12.56 12.90
C ASP A 121 -9.64 -11.19 12.56
N LEU A 122 -8.70 -11.16 11.61
CA LEU A 122 -7.93 -9.97 11.25
C LEU A 122 -8.26 -9.37 9.87
N VAL A 123 -9.12 -10.03 9.09
CA VAL A 123 -9.43 -9.57 7.74
C VAL A 123 -10.81 -8.92 7.63
N LEU A 124 -10.95 -7.97 6.72
CA LEU A 124 -12.24 -7.35 6.42
C LEU A 124 -13.21 -8.37 5.84
N GLY A 125 -14.42 -8.38 6.36
CA GLY A 125 -15.45 -9.36 6.02
C GLY A 125 -15.34 -10.69 6.78
N GLY A 126 -14.32 -10.84 7.62
CA GLY A 126 -14.20 -11.92 8.62
C GLY A 126 -14.62 -11.44 10.01
N GLY A 127 -13.79 -11.75 11.03
CA GLY A 127 -14.02 -11.36 12.42
C GLY A 127 -13.59 -9.92 12.80
N ALA A 128 -12.95 -9.20 11.88
CA ALA A 128 -12.49 -7.83 12.14
C ALA A 128 -13.69 -6.92 12.51
N PRO A 129 -13.56 -6.09 13.57
CA PRO A 129 -14.66 -5.23 14.02
C PRO A 129 -15.09 -4.25 12.93
N GLN A 130 -16.38 -4.23 12.64
CA GLN A 130 -17.01 -3.22 11.79
C GLN A 130 -17.77 -2.25 12.68
N TYR A 131 -17.41 -0.97 12.58
CA TYR A 131 -18.05 0.06 13.39
C TYR A 131 -19.02 0.87 12.53
N ASP A 132 -20.28 0.90 12.93
CA ASP A 132 -21.21 1.90 12.42
C ASP A 132 -20.80 3.28 12.96
N ARG A 133 -20.43 4.16 12.04
CA ARG A 133 -20.06 5.53 12.38
C ARG A 133 -21.21 6.47 12.04
N GLU A 134 -21.71 7.13 13.06
CA GLU A 134 -22.68 8.20 12.84
C GLU A 134 -22.02 9.30 11.98
N THR A 135 -22.67 9.64 10.87
CA THR A 135 -22.23 10.72 10.00
C THR A 135 -23.03 11.97 10.30
N LYS A 136 -22.35 13.08 10.52
CA LYS A 136 -22.98 14.37 10.75
C LYS A 136 -22.38 15.41 9.81
N ARG A 137 -23.25 16.14 9.12
CA ARG A 137 -22.81 17.25 8.30
C ARG A 137 -22.15 18.31 9.18
N PRO A 138 -20.91 18.74 8.91
CA PRO A 138 -20.24 19.78 9.68
C PRO A 138 -20.99 21.11 9.61
N ALA A 139 -21.23 21.74 10.76
CA ALA A 139 -21.99 22.99 10.85
C ALA A 139 -21.37 24.15 10.05
N TYR A 140 -20.04 24.18 9.92
CA TYR A 140 -19.33 25.22 9.16
C TYR A 140 -19.73 25.28 7.68
N LEU A 141 -20.21 24.17 7.10
CA LEU A 141 -20.66 24.13 5.71
C LEU A 141 -21.89 25.01 5.48
N ASP A 142 -22.73 25.17 6.50
CA ASP A 142 -23.91 26.04 6.39
C ASP A 142 -23.53 27.53 6.41
N GLU A 143 -22.45 27.87 7.10
CA GLU A 143 -21.87 29.22 7.09
C GLU A 143 -21.15 29.48 5.74
N THR A 144 -20.34 28.53 5.30
CA THR A 144 -19.61 28.64 4.03
C THR A 144 -20.55 28.79 2.83
N ASN A 145 -21.66 28.03 2.82
CA ASN A 145 -22.64 28.08 1.73
C ASN A 145 -23.48 29.36 1.73
N LYS A 146 -23.55 30.09 2.83
CA LYS A 146 -24.24 31.39 2.97
C LYS A 146 -23.31 32.56 2.63
N PHE A 147 -22.05 32.30 2.37
CA PHE A 147 -21.09 33.37 2.09
C PHE A 147 -21.49 34.15 0.84
N ASP A 148 -21.76 35.47 1.02
CA ASP A 148 -22.02 36.38 -0.08
C ASP A 148 -20.73 37.12 -0.47
N LYS A 149 -20.20 36.84 -1.67
CA LYS A 149 -19.03 37.51 -2.20
C LYS A 149 -19.18 39.02 -2.33
N ASN A 150 -20.40 39.53 -2.43
CA ASN A 150 -20.69 40.96 -2.58
C ASN A 150 -20.49 41.74 -1.25
N THR A 151 -20.37 41.03 -0.12
CA THR A 151 -20.07 41.65 1.18
C THR A 151 -18.58 41.92 1.38
N LEU A 152 -17.71 41.42 0.48
CA LEU A 152 -16.28 41.66 0.56
C LEU A 152 -15.94 43.12 0.21
N PRO A 153 -15.19 43.82 1.04
CA PRO A 153 -14.73 45.16 0.72
C PRO A 153 -13.76 45.12 -0.48
N VAL A 154 -13.94 46.06 -1.40
CA VAL A 154 -12.98 46.23 -2.52
C VAL A 154 -11.69 46.82 -1.93
N PRO A 155 -10.53 46.15 -2.10
CA PRO A 155 -9.24 46.69 -1.62
C PRO A 155 -8.90 48.02 -2.31
N SER A 156 -8.42 48.98 -1.53
CA SER A 156 -7.93 50.26 -2.06
C SER A 156 -6.62 50.09 -2.87
N ASP A 157 -5.81 49.10 -2.53
CA ASP A 157 -4.61 48.71 -3.25
C ASP A 157 -4.76 47.29 -3.79
N LEU A 158 -5.15 47.18 -5.05
CA LEU A 158 -5.34 45.90 -5.75
C LEU A 158 -4.02 45.13 -5.89
N LYS A 159 -2.90 45.81 -6.09
CA LYS A 159 -1.59 45.15 -6.24
C LYS A 159 -1.20 44.41 -4.98
N SER A 160 -1.28 45.05 -3.84
CA SER A 160 -1.00 44.42 -2.52
C SER A 160 -1.98 43.29 -2.23
N ALA A 161 -3.26 43.44 -2.56
CA ALA A 161 -4.25 42.40 -2.39
C ALA A 161 -3.94 41.15 -3.24
N VAL A 162 -3.58 41.31 -4.51
CA VAL A 162 -3.18 40.24 -5.39
C VAL A 162 -1.92 39.52 -4.86
N LEU A 163 -0.90 40.27 -4.47
CA LEU A 163 0.33 39.70 -3.91
C LEU A 163 0.05 38.91 -2.63
N LYS A 164 -0.83 39.40 -1.76
CA LYS A 164 -1.22 38.73 -0.53
C LYS A 164 -1.96 37.39 -0.83
N VAL A 165 -2.84 37.38 -1.81
CA VAL A 165 -3.54 36.16 -2.23
C VAL A 165 -2.55 35.14 -2.81
N LEU A 166 -1.69 35.57 -3.75
CA LEU A 166 -0.72 34.68 -4.41
C LEU A 166 0.33 34.13 -3.44
N SER A 167 0.68 34.87 -2.39
CA SER A 167 1.61 34.40 -1.35
C SER A 167 0.97 33.49 -0.30
N SER A 168 -0.36 33.34 -0.32
CA SER A 168 -1.05 32.44 0.62
C SER A 168 -0.63 30.99 0.39
N PRO A 169 -0.30 30.23 1.45
CA PRO A 169 0.03 28.81 1.34
C PRO A 169 -1.10 27.96 0.71
N VAL A 170 -2.35 28.41 0.80
CA VAL A 170 -3.50 27.74 0.18
C VAL A 170 -3.50 27.90 -1.35
N ILE A 171 -3.09 29.07 -1.84
CA ILE A 171 -3.08 29.43 -3.27
C ILE A 171 -1.73 29.15 -3.92
N ALA A 172 -0.65 29.27 -3.16
CA ALA A 172 0.71 29.08 -3.65
C ALA A 172 0.89 27.74 -4.38
N SER A 173 1.74 27.72 -5.39
CA SER A 173 2.05 26.51 -6.15
C SER A 173 2.52 25.36 -5.25
N LYS A 174 1.94 24.20 -5.42
CA LYS A 174 2.34 22.96 -4.74
C LYS A 174 3.38 22.16 -5.53
N LYS A 175 3.95 22.75 -6.58
CA LYS A 175 4.89 22.08 -7.50
C LYS A 175 6.08 21.45 -6.78
N TRP A 176 6.60 22.12 -5.75
CA TRP A 176 7.68 21.59 -4.92
C TRP A 176 7.28 20.29 -4.22
N VAL A 177 6.05 20.19 -3.71
CA VAL A 177 5.53 19.00 -3.05
C VAL A 177 5.36 17.85 -4.05
N TYR A 178 4.55 18.03 -5.08
CA TYR A 178 4.19 16.91 -5.96
C TYR A 178 5.32 16.45 -6.89
N ARG A 179 6.35 17.26 -7.13
CA ARG A 179 7.54 16.83 -7.88
C ARG A 179 8.35 15.73 -7.20
N GLN A 180 8.17 15.54 -5.90
CA GLN A 180 8.85 14.51 -5.12
C GLN A 180 8.17 13.15 -5.24
N TYR A 181 6.98 13.09 -5.82
CA TYR A 181 6.16 11.90 -5.92
C TYR A 181 5.92 11.51 -7.37
N ASP A 182 5.65 10.23 -7.60
CA ASP A 182 5.29 9.73 -8.90
C ASP A 182 3.86 10.16 -9.27
N SER A 183 3.72 10.84 -10.40
CA SER A 183 2.44 11.25 -10.98
C SER A 183 2.07 10.46 -12.23
N MET A 184 2.87 9.45 -12.58
CA MET A 184 2.76 8.67 -13.82
C MET A 184 2.54 7.18 -13.56
N VAL A 185 2.04 6.81 -12.40
CA VAL A 185 1.76 5.41 -12.04
C VAL A 185 0.97 4.70 -13.15
N ARG A 186 1.45 3.52 -13.55
CA ARG A 186 0.93 2.73 -14.67
C ARG A 186 0.95 3.43 -16.03
N THR A 187 1.61 4.58 -16.14
CA THR A 187 1.67 5.39 -17.36
C THR A 187 0.29 5.80 -17.92
N ASN A 188 -0.69 5.94 -17.05
CA ASN A 188 -2.07 6.26 -17.42
C ASN A 188 -2.36 7.76 -17.38
N THR A 189 -1.45 8.59 -16.87
CA THR A 189 -1.67 10.03 -16.76
C THR A 189 -1.54 10.70 -18.14
N VAL A 190 -2.62 11.30 -18.60
CA VAL A 190 -2.68 12.10 -19.84
C VAL A 190 -2.40 13.56 -19.53
N LEU A 191 -3.10 14.12 -18.54
CA LEU A 191 -2.85 15.46 -18.02
C LEU A 191 -2.42 15.37 -16.57
N GLY A 192 -1.16 15.68 -16.31
CA GLY A 192 -0.56 15.65 -14.99
C GLY A 192 -0.67 16.96 -14.22
N PRO A 193 -0.07 17.02 -13.02
CA PRO A 193 -0.12 18.21 -12.17
C PRO A 193 0.44 19.46 -12.85
N GLY A 194 -0.33 20.55 -12.82
CA GLY A 194 0.04 21.87 -13.35
C GLY A 194 -0.13 22.02 -14.86
N MET A 195 -0.72 21.06 -15.54
CA MET A 195 -1.04 21.15 -16.98
C MET A 195 -2.45 21.67 -17.25
N SER A 196 -3.37 21.48 -16.31
CA SER A 196 -4.78 21.84 -16.43
C SER A 196 -5.42 21.98 -15.06
N ASP A 197 -6.67 22.48 -15.00
CA ASP A 197 -7.50 22.56 -13.80
C ASP A 197 -8.03 21.18 -13.36
N ALA A 198 -7.89 20.16 -14.20
CA ALA A 198 -8.28 18.79 -13.91
C ALA A 198 -7.17 17.81 -14.31
N ALA A 199 -7.10 16.69 -13.60
CA ALA A 199 -6.31 15.55 -14.02
C ALA A 199 -7.10 14.71 -15.03
N VAL A 200 -6.41 14.20 -16.04
CA VAL A 200 -6.99 13.26 -17.01
C VAL A 200 -6.19 11.97 -16.97
N LEU A 201 -6.87 10.87 -16.71
CA LEU A 201 -6.31 9.52 -16.69
C LEU A 201 -6.90 8.70 -17.83
N TYR A 202 -6.08 7.95 -18.50
CA TYR A 202 -6.50 6.96 -19.47
C TYR A 202 -6.82 5.63 -18.78
N ILE A 203 -8.00 5.09 -18.99
CA ILE A 203 -8.39 3.78 -18.49
C ILE A 203 -8.20 2.77 -19.63
N LYS A 204 -7.14 1.97 -19.53
CA LYS A 204 -6.63 1.12 -20.62
C LYS A 204 -7.63 0.09 -21.18
N GLU A 205 -8.64 -0.26 -20.42
CA GLU A 205 -9.61 -1.31 -20.76
C GLU A 205 -10.97 -0.75 -21.24
N THR A 206 -11.06 0.56 -21.37
CA THR A 206 -12.24 1.24 -21.92
C THR A 206 -11.91 1.83 -23.29
N ASN A 207 -12.52 1.30 -24.33
CA ASN A 207 -12.53 1.92 -25.67
C ASN A 207 -13.74 2.79 -25.84
#